data_92a4d15757879f874eea5eab7a8d5551
#
_entry.id   92a4d15757879f874eea5eab7a8d5551
#
_cell.length_a   1.000
_cell.length_b   1.000
_cell.length_c   1.000
_cell.angle_alpha   90.00
_cell.angle_beta   90.00
_cell.angle_gamma   90.00
#
_symmetry.space_group_name_H-M   'P 1'
#
loop_
_entity.id
_entity.type
_entity.pdbx_description
1 polymer ?
#
loop_
_entity_poly.entity_id
_entity_poly.type
_entity_poly.pdbx_seq_one_letter_code
_entity_poly.pdbx_strand_id
1 'polypeptide(L)'
;ETGYDLRDRAVVATTSPAMDILKSSNIERIIFDLFGKERTKELMLQLDNERHYQLHAEELATIQEYFAAAFCNDEEGKAYIQTAFKNGYLMDPHTATCFKAYDVCRSEPLKTIVYSTAEWTKFSPTIANALTGEVDTHDIDALKSISREAGVTIPEKISSLFEQEIAQDTVIDKADIEQQVLDFI
;
A
#
# COMPACT_ATOMS: atom_id res chain seq x y z
N GLU A 1 13.89 -6.31 14.44
CA GLU A 1 13.13 -5.56 15.45
C GLU A 1 12.36 -6.53 16.33
N THR A 2 12.20 -6.21 17.61
CA THR A 2 11.66 -7.14 18.61
C THR A 2 10.23 -6.83 19.03
N GLY A 3 9.59 -5.87 18.36
CA GLY A 3 8.23 -5.44 18.70
C GLY A 3 7.69 -4.39 17.74
N TYR A 4 6.67 -3.69 18.17
CA TYR A 4 6.01 -2.63 17.42
C TYR A 4 6.10 -1.31 18.20
N ASP A 5 6.67 -0.29 17.60
CA ASP A 5 6.94 0.98 18.28
C ASP A 5 6.45 2.16 17.44
N LEU A 6 5.47 2.89 17.97
CA LEU A 6 4.87 4.09 17.36
C LEU A 6 5.34 5.38 18.04
N ARG A 7 6.20 5.29 19.05
CA ARG A 7 6.72 6.47 19.76
C ARG A 7 7.67 7.21 18.85
N ASP A 8 7.54 8.54 18.85
CA ASP A 8 8.39 9.45 18.08
C ASP A 8 8.52 9.11 16.58
N ARG A 9 7.50 8.44 16.02
CA ARG A 9 7.40 8.10 14.60
C ARG A 9 6.30 8.88 13.93
N ALA A 10 6.58 9.28 12.69
CA ALA A 10 5.62 9.90 11.78
C ALA A 10 5.49 9.07 10.49
N VAL A 11 4.38 9.21 9.81
CA VAL A 11 4.20 8.64 8.47
C VAL A 11 5.15 9.34 7.51
N VAL A 12 5.88 8.56 6.72
CA VAL A 12 6.64 9.06 5.57
C VAL A 12 5.80 8.79 4.33
N ALA A 13 5.36 9.87 3.67
CA ALA A 13 4.60 9.76 2.43
C ALA A 13 5.49 9.24 1.30
N THR A 14 5.00 8.25 0.57
CA THR A 14 5.67 7.65 -0.59
C THR A 14 4.74 7.58 -1.80
N THR A 15 5.27 7.12 -2.93
CA THR A 15 4.47 6.83 -4.14
C THR A 15 3.58 5.58 -3.98
N SER A 16 3.66 4.89 -2.85
CA SER A 16 2.83 3.74 -2.49
C SER A 16 1.94 4.06 -1.27
N PRO A 17 0.98 5.01 -1.36
CA PRO A 17 0.29 5.58 -0.21
C PRO A 17 -0.50 4.56 0.63
N ALA A 18 -0.92 3.44 0.07
CA ALA A 18 -1.57 2.39 0.86
C ALA A 18 -0.61 1.64 1.80
N MET A 19 0.70 1.79 1.61
CA MET A 19 1.74 1.27 2.51
C MET A 19 2.15 2.29 3.57
N ASP A 20 1.81 3.57 3.40
CA ASP A 20 2.16 4.68 4.28
C ASP A 20 1.28 4.71 5.53
N ILE A 21 1.28 3.62 6.26
CA ILE A 21 0.45 3.39 7.45
C ILE A 21 1.34 3.22 8.67
N LEU A 22 1.18 4.11 9.65
CA LEU A 22 1.95 4.05 10.88
C LEU A 22 1.51 2.89 11.78
N LYS A 23 0.19 2.68 11.95
CA LYS A 23 -0.40 1.58 12.72
C LYS A 23 -1.05 0.57 11.76
N SER A 24 -0.35 -0.54 11.50
CA SER A 24 -0.87 -1.62 10.65
C SER A 24 -1.84 -2.51 11.43
N SER A 25 -3.10 -2.58 10.99
CA SER A 25 -4.11 -3.46 11.60
C SER A 25 -3.93 -4.94 11.19
N ASN A 26 -3.19 -5.22 10.13
CA ASN A 26 -3.03 -6.61 9.65
C ASN A 26 -2.12 -7.44 10.55
N ILE A 27 -1.17 -6.84 11.24
CA ILE A 27 -0.28 -7.55 12.18
C ILE A 27 -1.08 -8.18 13.35
N GLU A 28 -2.17 -7.55 13.75
CA GLU A 28 -3.07 -8.09 14.78
C GLU A 28 -3.62 -9.47 14.40
N ARG A 29 -3.94 -9.68 13.12
CA ARG A 29 -4.43 -10.97 12.62
C ARG A 29 -3.37 -12.06 12.69
N ILE A 30 -2.13 -11.72 12.37
CA ILE A 30 -0.98 -12.63 12.45
C ILE A 30 -0.74 -13.03 13.91
N ILE A 31 -0.73 -12.05 14.80
CA ILE A 31 -0.56 -12.27 16.24
C ILE A 31 -1.68 -13.15 16.79
N PHE A 32 -2.93 -12.91 16.36
CA PHE A 32 -4.08 -13.71 16.78
C PHE A 32 -3.97 -15.17 16.33
N ASP A 33 -3.57 -15.39 15.09
CA ASP A 33 -3.44 -16.73 14.53
C ASP A 33 -2.33 -17.53 15.21
N LEU A 34 -1.20 -16.89 15.49
CA LEU A 34 -0.04 -17.54 16.09
C LEU A 34 -0.13 -17.69 17.62
N PHE A 35 -0.68 -16.71 18.33
CA PHE A 35 -0.59 -16.62 19.79
C PHE A 35 -1.94 -16.57 20.51
N GLY A 36 -3.04 -16.53 19.75
CA GLY A 36 -4.39 -16.57 20.26
C GLY A 36 -4.90 -15.23 20.84
N LYS A 37 -6.17 -15.26 21.23
CA LYS A 37 -6.97 -14.08 21.59
C LYS A 37 -6.38 -13.28 22.76
N GLU A 38 -6.00 -13.96 23.84
CA GLU A 38 -5.61 -13.27 25.07
C GLU A 38 -4.29 -12.52 24.90
N ARG A 39 -3.30 -13.16 24.21
CA ARG A 39 -2.03 -12.51 23.92
C ARG A 39 -2.19 -11.35 22.95
N THR A 40 -3.01 -11.50 21.93
CA THR A 40 -3.33 -10.42 20.99
C THR A 40 -3.94 -9.22 21.71
N LYS A 41 -4.93 -9.46 22.58
CA LYS A 41 -5.56 -8.41 23.36
C LYS A 41 -4.54 -7.67 24.25
N GLU A 42 -3.67 -8.40 24.92
CA GLU A 42 -2.61 -7.82 25.76
C GLU A 42 -1.72 -6.87 24.94
N LEU A 43 -1.18 -7.35 23.81
CA LEU A 43 -0.28 -6.57 22.94
C LEU A 43 -0.98 -5.36 22.33
N MET A 44 -2.23 -5.49 21.89
CA MET A 44 -2.99 -4.36 21.33
C MET A 44 -3.31 -3.31 22.41
N LEU A 45 -3.64 -3.71 23.62
CA LEU A 45 -3.82 -2.77 24.74
C LEU A 45 -2.51 -2.05 25.11
N GLN A 46 -1.38 -2.74 25.08
CA GLN A 46 -0.07 -2.09 25.24
C GLN A 46 0.17 -1.05 24.16
N LEU A 47 -0.08 -1.42 22.88
CA LEU A 47 0.09 -0.52 21.76
C LEU A 47 -0.78 0.75 21.88
N ASP A 48 -2.02 0.59 22.32
CA ASP A 48 -2.96 1.72 22.48
C ASP A 48 -2.58 2.63 23.66
N ASN A 49 -2.15 2.07 24.78
CA ASN A 49 -1.85 2.81 26.00
C ASN A 49 -0.41 3.38 26.02
N GLU A 50 0.56 2.59 25.55
CA GLU A 50 1.99 2.88 25.66
C GLU A 50 2.62 3.26 24.30
N ARG A 51 1.85 3.14 23.20
CA ARG A 51 2.29 3.34 21.83
C ARG A 51 3.42 2.39 21.38
N HIS A 52 3.62 1.30 22.10
CA HIS A 52 4.54 0.23 21.72
C HIS A 52 4.14 -1.07 22.41
N TYR A 53 4.62 -2.19 21.85
CA TYR A 53 4.70 -3.47 22.53
C TYR A 53 5.99 -4.19 22.16
N GLN A 54 6.39 -5.15 22.98
CA GLN A 54 7.54 -6.02 22.72
C GLN A 54 7.10 -7.48 22.76
N LEU A 55 7.58 -8.23 21.77
CA LEU A 55 7.39 -9.68 21.71
C LEU A 55 8.44 -10.38 22.57
N HIS A 56 8.09 -11.53 23.12
CA HIS A 56 9.09 -12.44 23.67
C HIS A 56 9.97 -13.01 22.57
N ALA A 57 11.18 -13.44 22.92
CA ALA A 57 12.13 -13.96 21.93
C ALA A 57 11.57 -15.16 21.13
N GLU A 58 10.82 -16.02 21.78
CA GLU A 58 10.16 -17.18 21.18
C GLU A 58 9.03 -16.79 20.23
N GLU A 59 8.24 -15.77 20.58
CA GLU A 59 7.18 -15.25 19.71
C GLU A 59 7.78 -14.62 18.45
N LEU A 60 8.85 -13.84 18.61
CA LEU A 60 9.56 -13.26 17.48
C LEU A 60 10.14 -14.35 16.57
N ALA A 61 10.77 -15.39 17.13
CA ALA A 61 11.30 -16.50 16.38
C ALA A 61 10.20 -17.21 15.57
N THR A 62 9.04 -17.46 16.19
CA THR A 62 7.88 -18.05 15.51
C THR A 62 7.40 -17.20 14.33
N ILE A 63 7.29 -15.87 14.51
CA ILE A 63 6.92 -14.99 13.39
C ILE A 63 7.96 -15.07 12.26
N GLN A 64 9.24 -15.07 12.59
CA GLN A 64 10.34 -15.10 11.62
C GLN A 64 10.46 -16.42 10.84
N GLU A 65 9.85 -17.52 11.30
CA GLU A 65 9.74 -18.75 10.52
C GLU A 65 8.83 -18.60 9.29
N TYR A 66 7.82 -17.72 9.37
CA TYR A 66 6.80 -17.56 8.33
C TYR A 66 6.88 -16.23 7.58
N PHE A 67 7.45 -15.21 8.19
CA PHE A 67 7.40 -13.85 7.69
C PHE A 67 8.77 -13.20 7.66
N ALA A 68 9.03 -12.51 6.56
CA ALA A 68 10.11 -11.56 6.43
C ALA A 68 9.54 -10.22 5.95
N ALA A 69 10.26 -9.14 6.13
CA ALA A 69 9.82 -7.81 5.74
C ALA A 69 10.96 -6.99 5.14
N ALA A 70 10.60 -6.15 4.20
CA ALA A 70 11.48 -5.13 3.64
C ALA A 70 10.67 -3.85 3.37
N PHE A 71 11.35 -2.74 3.18
CA PHE A 71 10.75 -1.49 2.72
C PHE A 71 11.31 -1.12 1.35
N CYS A 72 10.57 -0.27 0.63
CA CYS A 72 10.93 0.23 -0.67
C CYS A 72 10.76 1.75 -0.66
N ASN A 73 11.78 2.51 -1.03
CA ASN A 73 11.67 3.95 -1.24
C ASN A 73 11.22 4.26 -2.67
N ASP A 74 10.90 5.53 -2.95
CA ASP A 74 10.35 5.95 -4.24
C ASP A 74 11.29 5.68 -5.41
N GLU A 75 12.58 5.91 -5.25
CA GLU A 75 13.57 5.67 -6.31
C GLU A 75 13.71 4.18 -6.62
N GLU A 76 13.71 3.34 -5.60
CA GLU A 76 13.70 1.88 -5.77
C GLU A 76 12.41 1.42 -6.45
N GLY A 77 11.25 1.91 -6.00
CA GLY A 77 9.95 1.60 -6.59
C GLY A 77 9.90 1.99 -8.07
N LYS A 78 10.38 3.18 -8.41
CA LYS A 78 10.52 3.65 -9.78
C LYS A 78 11.39 2.71 -10.63
N ALA A 79 12.53 2.27 -10.11
CA ALA A 79 13.43 1.36 -10.83
C ALA A 79 12.76 -0.02 -11.09
N TYR A 80 11.99 -0.54 -10.12
CA TYR A 80 11.22 -1.79 -10.30
C TYR A 80 10.11 -1.63 -11.35
N ILE A 81 9.37 -0.52 -11.36
CA ILE A 81 8.36 -0.23 -12.39
C ILE A 81 9.01 -0.19 -13.77
N GLN A 82 10.14 0.52 -13.93
CA GLN A 82 10.88 0.59 -15.20
C GLN A 82 11.38 -0.78 -15.65
N THR A 83 11.87 -1.60 -14.72
CA THR A 83 12.37 -2.94 -15.04
C THR A 83 11.24 -3.86 -15.47
N ALA A 84 10.09 -3.81 -14.76
CA ALA A 84 8.91 -4.56 -15.13
C ALA A 84 8.38 -4.16 -16.50
N PHE A 85 8.32 -2.87 -16.79
CA PHE A 85 7.88 -2.34 -18.08
C PHE A 85 8.76 -2.84 -19.24
N LYS A 86 10.09 -2.81 -19.09
CA LYS A 86 11.03 -3.36 -20.10
C LYS A 86 10.81 -4.84 -20.35
N ASN A 87 10.26 -5.57 -19.41
CA ASN A 87 9.90 -6.99 -19.52
C ASN A 87 8.42 -7.22 -19.93
N GLY A 88 7.71 -6.17 -20.35
CA GLY A 88 6.34 -6.26 -20.86
C GLY A 88 5.26 -6.28 -19.80
N TYR A 89 5.56 -5.88 -18.57
CA TYR A 89 4.60 -5.81 -17.47
C TYR A 89 4.43 -4.38 -16.93
N LEU A 90 3.21 -3.87 -17.02
CA LEU A 90 2.84 -2.56 -16.49
C LEU A 90 2.40 -2.71 -15.03
N MET A 91 3.23 -2.25 -14.11
CA MET A 91 3.13 -2.51 -12.68
C MET A 91 2.80 -1.25 -11.90
N ASP A 92 1.92 -1.38 -10.89
CA ASP A 92 1.63 -0.30 -9.96
C ASP A 92 2.72 -0.17 -8.87
N PRO A 93 2.83 1.00 -8.19
CA PRO A 93 3.89 1.23 -7.22
C PRO A 93 3.81 0.33 -5.97
N HIS A 94 2.62 -0.13 -5.57
CA HIS A 94 2.49 -1.04 -4.43
C HIS A 94 3.00 -2.45 -4.78
N THR A 95 2.74 -2.92 -5.99
CA THR A 95 3.30 -4.18 -6.49
C THR A 95 4.83 -4.08 -6.60
N ALA A 96 5.38 -2.92 -6.93
CA ALA A 96 6.83 -2.69 -6.95
C ALA A 96 7.48 -2.97 -5.57
N THR A 97 6.81 -2.63 -4.47
CA THR A 97 7.31 -2.95 -3.12
C THR A 97 7.44 -4.46 -2.89
N CYS A 98 6.56 -5.26 -3.47
CA CYS A 98 6.64 -6.72 -3.38
C CYS A 98 7.87 -7.29 -4.10
N PHE A 99 8.23 -6.73 -5.26
CA PHE A 99 9.45 -7.13 -5.98
C PHE A 99 10.71 -6.78 -5.20
N LYS A 100 10.75 -5.59 -4.56
CA LYS A 100 11.84 -5.23 -3.65
C LYS A 100 11.91 -6.20 -2.47
N ALA A 101 10.80 -6.51 -1.83
CA ALA A 101 10.76 -7.45 -0.73
C ALA A 101 11.23 -8.84 -1.16
N TYR A 102 10.82 -9.30 -2.35
CA TYR A 102 11.27 -10.56 -2.93
C TYR A 102 12.80 -10.60 -3.08
N ASP A 103 13.40 -9.56 -3.65
CA ASP A 103 14.85 -9.53 -3.88
C ASP A 103 15.65 -9.49 -2.57
N VAL A 104 15.13 -8.80 -1.55
CA VAL A 104 15.81 -8.65 -0.24
C VAL A 104 15.63 -9.88 0.65
N CYS A 105 14.43 -10.45 0.68
CA CYS A 105 14.07 -11.49 1.65
C CYS A 105 14.27 -12.90 1.13
N ARG A 106 14.40 -13.09 -0.19
CA ARG A 106 14.56 -14.41 -0.78
C ARG A 106 15.91 -15.02 -0.41
N SER A 107 15.90 -16.18 0.24
CA SER A 107 17.09 -16.97 0.57
C SER A 107 17.29 -18.18 -0.37
N GLU A 108 16.22 -18.64 -1.03
CA GLU A 108 16.22 -19.85 -1.85
C GLU A 108 15.45 -19.66 -3.16
N PRO A 109 15.73 -20.42 -4.23
CA PRO A 109 15.05 -20.33 -5.51
C PRO A 109 13.65 -21.01 -5.48
N LEU A 110 12.77 -20.56 -4.60
CA LEU A 110 11.41 -21.06 -4.50
C LEU A 110 10.49 -20.43 -5.53
N LYS A 111 9.45 -21.16 -5.94
CA LYS A 111 8.34 -20.59 -6.70
C LYS A 111 7.63 -19.57 -5.81
N THR A 112 7.58 -18.32 -6.28
CA THR A 112 7.02 -17.22 -5.52
C THR A 112 5.81 -16.64 -6.25
N ILE A 113 4.74 -16.38 -5.52
CA ILE A 113 3.55 -15.68 -6.01
C ILE A 113 3.63 -14.25 -5.49
N VAL A 114 3.60 -13.30 -6.41
CA VAL A 114 3.48 -11.86 -6.09
C VAL A 114 2.05 -11.43 -6.37
N TYR A 115 1.38 -10.90 -5.36
CA TYR A 115 0.05 -10.33 -5.53
C TYR A 115 0.15 -8.94 -6.14
N SER A 116 -0.48 -8.73 -7.30
CA SER A 116 -0.73 -7.39 -7.83
C SER A 116 -1.85 -6.76 -7.01
N THR A 117 -1.52 -5.73 -6.25
CA THR A 117 -2.41 -5.16 -5.25
C THR A 117 -3.29 -4.05 -5.79
N ALA A 118 -2.96 -3.48 -6.95
CA ALA A 118 -3.72 -2.44 -7.61
C ALA A 118 -3.52 -2.47 -9.13
N GLU A 119 -4.41 -1.80 -9.83
CA GLU A 119 -4.32 -1.54 -11.27
C GLU A 119 -3.46 -0.31 -11.56
N TRP A 120 -2.75 -0.32 -12.68
CA TRP A 120 -1.91 0.79 -13.12
C TRP A 120 -2.68 2.10 -13.27
N THR A 121 -3.96 2.03 -13.60
CA THR A 121 -4.82 3.21 -13.77
C THR A 121 -5.04 4.00 -12.49
N LYS A 122 -4.87 3.37 -11.32
CA LYS A 122 -5.11 4.01 -10.02
C LYS A 122 -3.98 4.96 -9.59
N PHE A 123 -2.78 4.72 -10.06
CA PHE A 123 -1.58 5.49 -9.67
C PHE A 123 -0.86 6.04 -10.90
N SER A 124 -1.65 6.50 -11.86
CA SER A 124 -1.16 6.92 -13.17
C SER A 124 -0.08 8.01 -13.12
N PRO A 125 -0.12 9.06 -12.28
CA PRO A 125 0.97 10.04 -12.21
C PRO A 125 2.32 9.41 -11.84
N THR A 126 2.32 8.52 -10.85
CA THR A 126 3.55 7.81 -10.43
C THR A 126 4.14 6.96 -11.54
N ILE A 127 3.27 6.23 -12.25
CA ILE A 127 3.69 5.33 -13.34
C ILE A 127 4.15 6.15 -14.54
N ALA A 128 3.44 7.21 -14.92
CA ALA A 128 3.86 8.12 -15.99
C ALA A 128 5.25 8.71 -15.67
N ASN A 129 5.46 9.19 -14.44
CA ASN A 129 6.79 9.65 -14.00
C ASN A 129 7.86 8.57 -14.12
N ALA A 130 7.55 7.33 -13.76
CA ALA A 130 8.50 6.23 -13.87
C ALA A 130 8.87 5.91 -15.33
N LEU A 131 7.90 5.97 -16.25
CA LEU A 131 8.12 5.58 -17.64
C LEU A 131 8.68 6.71 -18.50
N THR A 132 8.19 7.93 -18.33
CA THR A 132 8.48 9.07 -19.21
C THR A 132 9.27 10.20 -18.55
N GLY A 133 9.34 10.21 -17.22
CA GLY A 133 9.93 11.30 -16.44
C GLY A 133 9.01 12.51 -16.24
N GLU A 134 7.75 12.46 -16.69
CA GLU A 134 6.76 13.52 -16.47
C GLU A 134 6.48 13.72 -14.98
N VAL A 135 6.36 14.98 -14.56
CA VAL A 135 6.05 15.36 -13.19
C VAL A 135 4.79 16.23 -13.16
N ASP A 136 4.11 16.22 -12.02
CA ASP A 136 2.90 17.06 -11.78
C ASP A 136 1.79 16.87 -12.82
N THR A 137 1.65 15.67 -13.37
CA THR A 137 0.65 15.34 -14.38
C THR A 137 -0.70 15.07 -13.72
N HIS A 138 -1.79 15.60 -14.28
CA HIS A 138 -3.14 15.20 -13.89
C HIS A 138 -3.42 13.74 -14.28
N ASP A 139 -4.27 13.07 -13.51
CA ASP A 139 -4.53 11.63 -13.68
C ASP A 139 -4.90 11.25 -15.11
N ILE A 140 -5.79 11.99 -15.78
CA ILE A 140 -6.19 11.69 -17.16
C ILE A 140 -5.05 11.88 -18.17
N ASP A 141 -4.18 12.86 -17.98
CA ASP A 141 -3.05 13.11 -18.87
C ASP A 141 -1.96 12.07 -18.63
N ALA A 142 -1.74 11.69 -17.39
CA ALA A 142 -0.86 10.57 -17.05
C ALA A 142 -1.34 9.24 -17.65
N LEU A 143 -2.64 8.94 -17.58
CA LEU A 143 -3.25 7.77 -18.22
C LEU A 143 -3.00 7.77 -19.75
N LYS A 144 -3.19 8.91 -20.42
CA LYS A 144 -2.93 9.06 -21.85
C LYS A 144 -1.45 8.90 -22.19
N SER A 145 -0.56 9.40 -21.33
CA SER A 145 0.89 9.27 -21.50
C SER A 145 1.31 7.80 -21.39
N ILE A 146 0.85 7.09 -20.36
CA ILE A 146 1.10 5.65 -20.19
C ILE A 146 0.53 4.86 -21.36
N SER A 147 -0.71 5.16 -21.79
CA SER A 147 -1.36 4.47 -22.91
C SER A 147 -0.53 4.57 -24.19
N ARG A 148 0.04 5.74 -24.49
CA ARG A 148 0.92 5.96 -25.64
C ARG A 148 2.23 5.19 -25.52
N GLU A 149 2.86 5.28 -24.34
CA GLU A 149 4.18 4.68 -24.11
C GLU A 149 4.12 3.15 -24.06
N ALA A 150 3.11 2.61 -23.40
CA ALA A 150 2.95 1.18 -23.20
C ALA A 150 2.11 0.48 -24.30
N GLY A 151 1.45 1.23 -25.17
CA GLY A 151 0.55 0.67 -26.18
C GLY A 151 -0.70 -0.01 -25.59
N VAL A 152 -1.12 0.40 -24.38
CA VAL A 152 -2.29 -0.16 -23.68
C VAL A 152 -3.51 0.76 -23.84
N THR A 153 -4.70 0.17 -23.82
CA THR A 153 -5.94 0.93 -23.87
C THR A 153 -6.38 1.30 -22.44
N ILE A 154 -6.75 2.57 -22.22
CA ILE A 154 -7.39 2.99 -20.99
C ILE A 154 -8.78 2.35 -20.96
N PRO A 155 -9.14 1.59 -19.88
CA PRO A 155 -10.47 1.01 -19.77
C PRO A 155 -11.56 2.09 -19.84
N GLU A 156 -12.62 1.86 -20.61
CA GLU A 156 -13.72 2.82 -20.80
C GLU A 156 -14.34 3.26 -19.46
N LYS A 157 -14.48 2.32 -18.51
CA LYS A 157 -14.98 2.62 -17.16
C LYS A 157 -14.10 3.64 -16.41
N ILE A 158 -12.81 3.69 -16.71
CA ILE A 158 -11.89 4.65 -16.08
C ILE A 158 -11.95 5.98 -16.81
N SER A 159 -11.87 5.99 -18.15
CA SER A 159 -11.93 7.23 -18.93
C SER A 159 -13.25 7.98 -18.74
N SER A 160 -14.38 7.26 -18.66
CA SER A 160 -15.69 7.89 -18.46
C SER A 160 -15.86 8.58 -17.11
N LEU A 161 -15.08 8.19 -16.08
CA LEU A 161 -15.14 8.88 -14.77
C LEU A 161 -14.75 10.37 -14.85
N PHE A 162 -13.86 10.71 -15.78
CA PHE A 162 -13.41 12.09 -15.97
C PHE A 162 -14.41 12.98 -16.72
N GLU A 163 -15.45 12.38 -17.28
CA GLU A 163 -16.53 13.06 -18.01
C GLU A 163 -17.83 13.14 -17.20
N GLN A 164 -17.88 12.44 -16.05
CA GLN A 164 -19.06 12.43 -15.20
C GLN A 164 -19.12 13.66 -14.29
N GLU A 165 -20.32 14.14 -14.05
CA GLU A 165 -20.56 15.13 -13.01
C GLU A 165 -20.36 14.52 -11.63
N ILE A 166 -19.88 15.35 -10.69
CA ILE A 166 -19.76 14.95 -9.28
C ILE A 166 -21.17 14.78 -8.72
N ALA A 167 -21.55 13.54 -8.45
CA ALA A 167 -22.88 13.21 -7.96
C ALA A 167 -23.11 13.59 -6.49
N GLN A 168 -22.03 13.71 -5.71
CA GLN A 168 -22.10 14.03 -4.28
C GLN A 168 -20.97 14.99 -3.93
N ASP A 169 -21.32 16.24 -3.72
CA ASP A 169 -20.43 17.35 -3.44
C ASP A 169 -20.58 17.90 -2.01
N THR A 170 -21.48 17.31 -1.23
CA THR A 170 -21.76 17.77 0.14
C THR A 170 -20.59 17.44 1.06
N VAL A 171 -20.04 18.47 1.68
CA VAL A 171 -19.00 18.34 2.71
C VAL A 171 -19.63 18.67 4.05
N ILE A 172 -19.49 17.78 5.03
CA ILE A 172 -20.02 17.94 6.38
C ILE A 172 -18.93 17.71 7.44
N ASP A 173 -19.11 18.30 8.61
CA ASP A 173 -18.26 18.01 9.75
C ASP A 173 -18.52 16.60 10.29
N LYS A 174 -17.49 16.01 10.88
CA LYS A 174 -17.58 14.67 11.46
C LYS A 174 -18.70 14.55 12.51
N ALA A 175 -18.99 15.63 13.23
CA ALA A 175 -20.05 15.67 14.23
C ALA A 175 -21.46 15.57 13.61
N ASP A 176 -21.65 15.94 12.36
CA ASP A 176 -22.92 15.98 11.67
C ASP A 176 -23.27 14.70 10.90
N ILE A 177 -22.34 13.72 10.88
CA ILE A 177 -22.51 12.47 10.10
C ILE A 177 -23.80 11.74 10.49
N GLU A 178 -24.06 11.60 11.80
CA GLU A 178 -25.26 10.88 12.28
C GLU A 178 -26.53 11.57 11.80
N GLN A 179 -26.62 12.89 11.95
CA GLN A 179 -27.80 13.66 11.52
C GLN A 179 -27.98 13.57 10.00
N GLN A 180 -26.89 13.69 9.23
CA GLN A 180 -26.94 13.59 7.78
C GLN A 180 -27.44 12.22 7.30
N VAL A 181 -27.06 11.15 7.99
CA VAL A 181 -27.56 9.79 7.70
C VAL A 181 -29.06 9.68 8.03
N LEU A 182 -29.48 10.23 9.17
CA LEU A 182 -30.90 10.23 9.57
C LEU A 182 -31.77 11.05 8.60
N ASP A 183 -31.27 12.15 8.10
CA ASP A 183 -31.99 13.02 7.16
C ASP A 183 -32.10 12.38 5.76
N PHE A 184 -31.22 11.43 5.43
CA PHE A 184 -31.23 10.71 4.16
C PHE A 184 -32.23 9.55 4.12
N ILE A 185 -32.61 9.00 5.27
CA ILE A 185 -33.53 7.86 5.40
C ILE A 185 -34.99 8.36 5.46
#